data_bb9f428d35973dd37cccb066135f9020
#
_entry.id   bb9f428d35973dd37cccb066135f9020
#
_cell.length_a   1.000
_cell.length_b   1.000
_cell.length_c   1.000
_cell.angle_alpha   90.00
_cell.angle_beta   90.00
_cell.angle_gamma   90.00
#
_symmetry.space_group_name_H-M   'P 1'
#
loop_
_entity.id
_entity.type
_entity.pdbx_description
1 polymer ?
#
loop_
_entity_poly.entity_id
_entity_poly.type
_entity_poly.pdbx_seq_one_letter_code
_entity_poly.pdbx_strand_id
1 'polypeptide(L)'
;MKANKALYLSLAILVGGCVPVISLQPLFTKDTLFFDEHLLGTWVENPSDTSSAWVFTRLGQGDADTLPDALKEDSEKVCHLSITDPEGRKGSFFACLVTLDSNVFLDIFPDVLPSGQGDPEKAELFYNAFFFVRAHTFVKVDLSGNRMSMWLTNDDKINGLLEARPSPIAFESVDDRPILTASTKDLQAFVSKYAGDDRVFADEIILERRPQ
;
A
#
# COMPACT_ATOMS: atom_id res chain seq x y z
N MET A 1 -7.29 27.97 17.02
CA MET A 1 -6.98 26.55 17.12
C MET A 1 -7.10 25.96 15.71
N LYS A 2 -5.97 25.74 15.01
CA LYS A 2 -5.96 25.04 13.73
C LYS A 2 -5.97 23.55 14.09
N ALA A 3 -7.10 22.89 13.93
CA ALA A 3 -7.17 21.44 14.02
C ALA A 3 -6.21 20.85 12.97
N ASN A 4 -5.30 20.00 13.41
CA ASN A 4 -4.33 19.34 12.54
C ASN A 4 -5.09 18.44 11.56
N LYS A 5 -5.24 18.89 10.33
CA LYS A 5 -5.85 18.11 9.26
C LYS A 5 -5.09 16.77 9.01
N ALA A 6 -3.79 16.73 9.33
CA ALA A 6 -2.96 15.55 9.23
C ALA A 6 -3.43 14.40 10.16
N LEU A 7 -3.91 14.73 11.37
CA LEU A 7 -4.39 13.73 12.33
C LEU A 7 -5.63 12.94 11.85
N TYR A 8 -6.39 13.52 10.92
CA TYR A 8 -7.58 12.85 10.36
C TYR A 8 -7.26 12.00 9.13
N LEU A 9 -6.11 12.22 8.48
CA LEU A 9 -5.77 11.49 7.25
C LEU A 9 -5.21 10.09 7.53
N SER A 10 -4.35 9.94 8.55
CA SER A 10 -3.87 8.62 8.97
C SER A 10 -5.01 7.73 9.51
N LEU A 11 -6.02 8.38 10.10
CA LEU A 11 -7.26 7.72 10.54
C LEU A 11 -8.15 7.31 9.35
N ALA A 12 -8.11 8.07 8.26
CA ALA A 12 -8.95 7.83 7.08
C ALA A 12 -8.59 6.54 6.33
N ILE A 13 -7.33 6.12 6.34
CA ILE A 13 -6.88 4.87 5.69
C ILE A 13 -7.48 3.64 6.37
N LEU A 14 -7.84 3.72 7.66
CA LEU A 14 -8.26 2.55 8.44
C LEU A 14 -9.71 2.60 8.96
N VAL A 15 -10.41 3.74 8.97
CA VAL A 15 -11.67 3.90 9.75
C VAL A 15 -12.88 4.44 8.99
N GLY A 16 -12.76 4.76 7.74
CA GLY A 16 -13.96 5.12 6.97
C GLY A 16 -13.94 6.50 6.37
N GLY A 17 -13.66 6.52 5.11
CA GLY A 17 -13.81 7.66 4.21
C GLY A 17 -12.91 7.60 3.01
N CYS A 18 -11.65 7.20 3.16
CA CYS A 18 -10.76 6.98 2.03
C CYS A 18 -10.34 5.52 1.98
N VAL A 19 -11.10 4.71 1.28
CA VAL A 19 -10.64 3.36 0.96
C VAL A 19 -9.64 3.51 -0.19
N PRO A 20 -8.39 3.07 -0.02
CA PRO A 20 -7.41 3.18 -1.09
C PRO A 20 -7.91 2.41 -2.32
N VAL A 21 -7.63 2.95 -3.49
CA VAL A 21 -7.88 2.22 -4.74
C VAL A 21 -7.09 0.91 -4.70
N ILE A 22 -7.78 -0.19 -4.94
CA ILE A 22 -7.17 -1.51 -4.95
C ILE A 22 -7.09 -2.07 -6.36
N SER A 23 -6.06 -2.89 -6.60
CA SER A 23 -5.84 -3.61 -7.86
C SER A 23 -5.75 -5.12 -7.61
N LEU A 24 -6.31 -5.91 -8.51
CA LEU A 24 -6.11 -7.36 -8.49
C LEU A 24 -4.71 -7.78 -9.00
N GLN A 25 -4.04 -6.89 -9.72
CA GLN A 25 -2.71 -7.13 -10.24
C GLN A 25 -1.68 -6.26 -9.53
N PRO A 26 -0.46 -6.75 -9.32
CA PRO A 26 0.62 -5.95 -8.75
C PRO A 26 1.03 -4.81 -9.68
N LEU A 27 1.55 -3.74 -9.09
CA LEU A 27 2.17 -2.65 -9.85
C LEU A 27 3.58 -3.03 -10.32
N PHE A 28 4.24 -3.97 -9.66
CA PHE A 28 5.61 -4.37 -9.97
C PHE A 28 5.70 -5.41 -11.10
N THR A 29 6.84 -5.39 -11.78
CA THR A 29 7.40 -6.50 -12.56
C THR A 29 8.82 -6.76 -12.07
N LYS A 30 9.48 -7.85 -12.50
CA LYS A 30 10.90 -8.10 -12.16
C LYS A 30 11.81 -6.93 -12.54
N ASP A 31 11.51 -6.26 -13.66
CA ASP A 31 12.32 -5.17 -14.20
C ASP A 31 12.11 -3.84 -13.45
N THR A 32 10.95 -3.64 -12.82
CA THR A 32 10.61 -2.40 -12.11
C THR A 32 10.78 -2.51 -10.61
N LEU A 33 10.95 -3.73 -10.08
CA LEU A 33 11.12 -4.02 -8.67
C LEU A 33 12.54 -3.73 -8.22
N PHE A 34 12.71 -2.93 -7.17
CA PHE A 34 14.01 -2.66 -6.57
C PHE A 34 13.93 -2.59 -5.04
N PHE A 35 15.07 -2.51 -4.40
CA PHE A 35 15.18 -2.37 -2.96
C PHE A 35 16.03 -1.15 -2.60
N ASP A 36 15.59 -0.39 -1.59
CA ASP A 36 16.35 0.69 -0.98
C ASP A 36 16.38 0.50 0.54
N GLU A 37 17.58 0.39 1.10
CA GLU A 37 17.76 0.23 2.56
C GLU A 37 17.24 1.44 3.35
N HIS A 38 17.15 2.60 2.73
CA HIS A 38 16.55 3.79 3.36
C HIS A 38 15.06 3.63 3.65
N LEU A 39 14.38 2.63 3.10
CA LEU A 39 13.01 2.32 3.48
C LEU A 39 12.91 1.71 4.88
N LEU A 40 13.92 0.91 5.29
CA LEU A 40 13.89 0.17 6.55
C LEU A 40 13.87 1.11 7.76
N GLY A 41 13.12 0.74 8.78
CA GLY A 41 13.04 1.45 10.05
C GLY A 41 11.62 1.81 10.46
N THR A 42 11.52 2.63 11.49
CA THR A 42 10.26 3.12 12.03
C THR A 42 10.01 4.54 11.55
N TRP A 43 8.88 4.73 10.92
CA TRP A 43 8.45 6.01 10.35
C TRP A 43 7.19 6.50 11.07
N VAL A 44 7.15 7.77 11.41
CA VAL A 44 6.07 8.40 12.19
C VAL A 44 5.75 9.78 11.63
N GLU A 45 4.50 10.20 11.70
CA GLU A 45 4.10 11.56 11.30
C GLU A 45 4.62 12.63 12.28
N ASN A 46 4.67 12.28 13.56
CA ASN A 46 5.16 13.15 14.61
C ASN A 46 6.14 12.39 15.50
N PRO A 47 7.43 12.77 15.55
CA PRO A 47 8.42 12.08 16.39
C PRO A 47 8.08 12.07 17.89
N SER A 48 7.26 13.02 18.33
CA SER A 48 6.81 13.11 19.74
C SER A 48 5.59 12.24 20.03
N ASP A 49 4.93 11.70 19.01
CA ASP A 49 3.76 10.83 19.13
C ASP A 49 4.17 9.39 18.75
N THR A 50 3.99 8.50 19.69
CA THR A 50 4.31 7.08 19.50
C THR A 50 3.09 6.21 19.23
N SER A 51 1.91 6.82 19.14
CA SER A 51 0.65 6.08 18.98
C SER A 51 0.50 5.46 17.60
N SER A 52 1.07 6.07 16.57
CA SER A 52 1.02 5.56 15.19
C SER A 52 2.42 5.36 14.63
N ALA A 53 2.62 4.32 13.84
CA ALA A 53 3.90 4.06 13.19
C ALA A 53 3.75 3.14 11.97
N TRP A 54 4.63 3.37 11.00
CA TRP A 54 4.90 2.47 9.89
C TRP A 54 6.29 1.85 10.10
N VAL A 55 6.36 0.55 10.23
CA VAL A 55 7.61 -0.15 10.52
C VAL A 55 7.94 -1.07 9.36
N PHE A 56 9.02 -0.74 8.64
CA PHE A 56 9.54 -1.58 7.56
C PHE A 56 10.73 -2.39 8.06
N THR A 57 10.68 -3.70 7.87
CA THR A 57 11.75 -4.63 8.21
C THR A 57 12.08 -5.53 7.03
N ARG A 58 13.28 -6.11 7.03
CA ARG A 58 13.62 -7.22 6.13
C ARG A 58 12.70 -8.41 6.44
N LEU A 59 12.45 -9.23 5.43
CA LEU A 59 11.77 -10.50 5.64
C LEU A 59 12.60 -11.38 6.58
N GLY A 60 11.90 -12.05 7.50
CA GLY A 60 12.50 -13.05 8.37
C GLY A 60 12.72 -14.39 7.66
N GLN A 61 13.40 -15.33 8.34
CA GLN A 61 13.50 -16.70 7.86
C GLN A 61 12.11 -17.34 7.83
N GLY A 62 11.72 -17.86 6.67
CA GLY A 62 10.41 -18.49 6.46
C GLY A 62 9.33 -17.56 5.86
N ASP A 63 9.48 -16.24 5.96
CA ASP A 63 8.50 -15.32 5.37
C ASP A 63 8.46 -15.42 3.84
N ALA A 64 9.61 -15.76 3.22
CA ALA A 64 9.70 -15.97 1.77
C ALA A 64 8.75 -17.08 1.26
N ASP A 65 8.44 -18.07 2.10
CA ASP A 65 7.53 -19.16 1.75
C ASP A 65 6.07 -18.70 1.62
N THR A 66 5.72 -17.60 2.29
CA THR A 66 4.38 -17.00 2.28
C THR A 66 4.18 -16.01 1.14
N LEU A 67 5.27 -15.61 0.47
CA LEU A 67 5.21 -14.73 -0.68
C LEU A 67 4.48 -15.38 -1.86
N PRO A 68 3.82 -14.57 -2.71
CA PRO A 68 3.41 -15.02 -4.05
C PRO A 68 4.59 -15.58 -4.83
N ASP A 69 4.36 -16.62 -5.63
CA ASP A 69 5.41 -17.29 -6.41
C ASP A 69 6.21 -16.31 -7.28
N ALA A 70 5.57 -15.28 -7.79
CA ALA A 70 6.20 -14.23 -8.59
C ALA A 70 7.30 -13.44 -7.85
N LEU A 71 7.29 -13.44 -6.50
CA LEU A 71 8.24 -12.70 -5.66
C LEU A 71 9.25 -13.58 -4.94
N LYS A 72 9.12 -14.90 -4.96
CA LYS A 72 10.00 -15.81 -4.21
C LYS A 72 11.48 -15.67 -4.63
N GLU A 73 11.72 -15.49 -5.94
CA GLU A 73 13.07 -15.29 -6.47
C GLU A 73 13.66 -13.90 -6.18
N ASP A 74 12.82 -12.90 -5.91
CA ASP A 74 13.16 -11.51 -5.62
C ASP A 74 12.83 -11.14 -4.16
N SER A 75 12.78 -12.13 -3.26
CA SER A 75 12.35 -11.94 -1.87
C SER A 75 13.20 -10.92 -1.09
N GLU A 76 14.46 -10.74 -1.47
CA GLU A 76 15.34 -9.72 -0.90
C GLU A 76 14.91 -8.27 -1.22
N LYS A 77 14.05 -8.09 -2.23
CA LYS A 77 13.47 -6.78 -2.60
C LYS A 77 12.13 -6.50 -1.91
N VAL A 78 11.63 -7.45 -1.13
CA VAL A 78 10.36 -7.34 -0.40
C VAL A 78 10.63 -6.98 1.05
N CYS A 79 9.84 -6.06 1.59
CA CYS A 79 9.83 -5.73 3.01
C CYS A 79 8.56 -6.25 3.68
N HIS A 80 8.68 -6.58 4.95
CA HIS A 80 7.53 -6.67 5.84
C HIS A 80 7.19 -5.27 6.36
N LEU A 81 5.92 -4.87 6.25
CA LEU A 81 5.39 -3.61 6.74
C LEU A 81 4.37 -3.87 7.84
N SER A 82 4.62 -3.35 9.02
CA SER A 82 3.66 -3.29 10.11
C SER A 82 3.18 -1.86 10.29
N ILE A 83 1.88 -1.63 10.23
CA ILE A 83 1.25 -0.33 10.48
C ILE A 83 0.52 -0.42 11.81
N THR A 84 0.74 0.56 12.68
CA THR A 84 -0.04 0.76 13.91
C THR A 84 -0.73 2.11 13.82
N ASP A 85 -2.02 2.15 14.08
CA ASP A 85 -2.80 3.39 14.11
C ASP A 85 -2.87 4.00 15.53
N PRO A 86 -3.39 5.23 15.69
CA PRO A 86 -3.50 5.89 16.99
C PRO A 86 -4.35 5.13 18.01
N GLU A 87 -5.28 4.28 17.59
CA GLU A 87 -6.11 3.42 18.43
C GLU A 87 -5.41 2.12 18.81
N GLY A 88 -4.16 1.90 18.33
CA GLY A 88 -3.37 0.71 18.61
C GLY A 88 -3.73 -0.51 17.76
N ARG A 89 -4.60 -0.36 16.73
CA ARG A 89 -4.90 -1.43 15.78
C ARG A 89 -3.70 -1.64 14.87
N LYS A 90 -3.48 -2.88 14.45
CA LYS A 90 -2.32 -3.24 13.64
C LYS A 90 -2.73 -3.88 12.34
N GLY A 91 -2.01 -3.52 11.28
CA GLY A 91 -2.04 -4.16 9.98
C GLY A 91 -0.66 -4.74 9.65
N SER A 92 -0.64 -5.87 8.95
CA SER A 92 0.58 -6.55 8.55
C SER A 92 0.53 -6.79 7.03
N PHE A 93 1.59 -6.40 6.35
CA PHE A 93 1.64 -6.35 4.90
C PHE A 93 3.03 -6.72 4.38
N PHE A 94 3.09 -7.13 3.13
CA PHE A 94 4.29 -7.03 2.32
C PHE A 94 4.30 -5.70 1.57
N ALA A 95 5.49 -5.17 1.34
CA ALA A 95 5.70 -3.93 0.63
C ALA A 95 6.90 -4.02 -0.32
N CYS A 96 6.73 -3.51 -1.54
CA CYS A 96 7.75 -3.51 -2.58
C CYS A 96 7.91 -2.10 -3.15
N LEU A 97 9.16 -1.67 -3.37
CA LEU A 97 9.44 -0.46 -4.13
C LEU A 97 9.43 -0.75 -5.63
N VAL A 98 8.75 0.12 -6.36
CA VAL A 98 8.56 0.02 -7.82
C VAL A 98 8.98 1.32 -8.47
N THR A 99 9.88 1.25 -9.46
CA THR A 99 10.24 2.42 -10.29
C THR A 99 9.43 2.41 -11.57
N LEU A 100 8.72 3.50 -11.83
CA LEU A 100 8.05 3.76 -13.10
C LEU A 100 8.51 5.12 -13.63
N ASP A 101 9.22 5.14 -14.74
CA ASP A 101 9.91 6.32 -15.27
C ASP A 101 10.82 6.96 -14.21
N SER A 102 10.57 8.20 -13.81
CA SER A 102 11.30 8.92 -12.77
C SER A 102 10.62 8.88 -11.39
N ASN A 103 9.53 8.16 -11.26
CA ASN A 103 8.74 8.12 -10.01
C ASN A 103 8.93 6.78 -9.30
N VAL A 104 8.87 6.84 -7.99
CA VAL A 104 8.91 5.66 -7.11
C VAL A 104 7.55 5.46 -6.46
N PHE A 105 7.12 4.22 -6.42
CA PHE A 105 5.87 3.81 -5.78
C PHE A 105 6.15 2.70 -4.77
N LEU A 106 5.33 2.64 -3.75
CA LEU A 106 5.26 1.54 -2.81
C LEU A 106 4.01 0.73 -3.15
N ASP A 107 4.19 -0.52 -3.57
CA ASP A 107 3.12 -1.50 -3.74
C ASP A 107 2.96 -2.27 -2.43
N ILE A 108 1.77 -2.23 -1.86
CA ILE A 108 1.45 -2.81 -0.54
C ILE A 108 0.34 -3.85 -0.73
N PHE A 109 0.53 -5.02 -0.14
CA PHE A 109 -0.46 -6.10 -0.18
C PHE A 109 -0.41 -6.93 1.12
N PRO A 110 -1.52 -7.61 1.52
CA PRO A 110 -1.56 -8.38 2.75
C PRO A 110 -0.49 -9.48 2.81
N ASP A 111 0.21 -9.61 3.93
CA ASP A 111 1.20 -10.67 4.18
C ASP A 111 0.52 -12.02 4.44
N VAL A 112 -0.56 -12.01 5.19
CA VAL A 112 -1.33 -13.22 5.52
C VAL A 112 -2.76 -13.08 5.02
N LEU A 113 -3.20 -14.06 4.22
CA LEU A 113 -4.63 -14.25 4.01
C LEU A 113 -5.19 -15.01 5.22
N PRO A 114 -6.40 -14.67 5.71
CA PRO A 114 -7.03 -15.41 6.80
C PRO A 114 -7.11 -16.90 6.43
N SER A 115 -6.18 -17.70 6.94
CA SER A 115 -6.11 -19.14 6.58
C SER A 115 -6.91 -20.03 7.50
N GLY A 116 -7.33 -19.51 8.65
CA GLY A 116 -8.04 -20.29 9.67
C GLY A 116 -7.23 -21.47 10.25
N GLN A 117 -5.98 -21.68 9.81
CA GLN A 117 -5.15 -22.77 10.31
C GLN A 117 -4.39 -22.34 11.58
N GLY A 118 -4.53 -23.12 12.63
CA GLY A 118 -3.70 -23.05 13.84
C GLY A 118 -4.24 -22.18 14.99
N ASP A 119 -5.27 -21.36 14.76
CA ASP A 119 -5.86 -20.54 15.81
C ASP A 119 -7.37 -20.83 15.90
N PRO A 120 -7.85 -21.39 17.03
CA PRO A 120 -9.28 -21.71 17.21
C PRO A 120 -10.19 -20.49 17.08
N GLU A 121 -9.72 -19.29 17.43
CA GLU A 121 -10.50 -18.05 17.27
C GLU A 121 -10.62 -17.62 15.78
N LYS A 122 -9.72 -18.09 14.94
CA LYS A 122 -9.73 -17.85 13.48
C LYS A 122 -10.42 -18.97 12.70
N ALA A 123 -10.82 -20.05 13.36
CA ALA A 123 -11.46 -21.20 12.69
C ALA A 123 -12.76 -20.82 11.97
N GLU A 124 -13.49 -19.83 12.48
CA GLU A 124 -14.72 -19.33 11.83
C GLU A 124 -14.47 -18.72 10.45
N LEU A 125 -13.24 -18.23 10.19
CA LEU A 125 -12.87 -17.67 8.90
C LEU A 125 -12.28 -18.69 7.91
N PHE A 126 -12.13 -19.95 8.32
CA PHE A 126 -11.49 -20.97 7.50
C PHE A 126 -12.14 -21.13 6.12
N TYR A 127 -13.45 -21.26 6.09
CA TYR A 127 -14.18 -21.38 4.81
C TYR A 127 -14.22 -20.06 4.05
N ASN A 128 -14.22 -18.92 4.74
CA ASN A 128 -14.21 -17.61 4.11
C ASN A 128 -12.87 -17.35 3.39
N ALA A 129 -11.78 -18.00 3.84
CA ALA A 129 -10.47 -17.87 3.21
C ALA A 129 -10.46 -18.23 1.71
N PHE A 130 -11.36 -19.12 1.26
CA PHE A 130 -11.50 -19.46 -0.16
C PHE A 130 -11.96 -18.28 -1.04
N PHE A 131 -12.55 -17.25 -0.43
CA PHE A 131 -13.09 -16.09 -1.12
C PHE A 131 -12.18 -14.86 -1.03
N PHE A 132 -11.09 -14.93 -0.24
CA PHE A 132 -10.14 -13.84 -0.14
C PHE A 132 -9.15 -13.86 -1.29
N VAL A 133 -9.04 -12.73 -1.95
CA VAL A 133 -8.04 -12.49 -2.99
C VAL A 133 -7.05 -11.46 -2.47
N ARG A 134 -5.76 -11.72 -2.67
CA ARG A 134 -4.71 -10.78 -2.32
C ARG A 134 -4.79 -9.61 -3.30
N ALA A 135 -5.24 -8.45 -2.81
CA ALA A 135 -5.29 -7.24 -3.59
C ALA A 135 -4.11 -6.33 -3.23
N HIS A 136 -3.73 -5.46 -4.16
CA HIS A 136 -2.63 -4.52 -4.05
C HIS A 136 -3.18 -3.10 -3.91
N THR A 137 -2.48 -2.26 -3.17
CA THR A 137 -2.62 -0.80 -3.23
C THR A 137 -1.26 -0.18 -3.45
N PHE A 138 -1.23 1.02 -4.01
CA PHE A 138 0.03 1.68 -4.31
C PHE A 138 -0.01 3.16 -3.94
N VAL A 139 1.11 3.65 -3.46
CA VAL A 139 1.33 5.03 -3.05
C VAL A 139 2.57 5.56 -3.75
N LYS A 140 2.54 6.78 -4.25
CA LYS A 140 3.75 7.44 -4.73
C LYS A 140 4.59 7.83 -3.52
N VAL A 141 5.91 7.59 -3.57
CA VAL A 141 6.82 7.87 -2.46
C VAL A 141 8.07 8.61 -2.92
N ASP A 142 8.62 9.43 -2.03
CA ASP A 142 9.96 10.01 -2.14
C ASP A 142 10.68 9.80 -0.81
N LEU A 143 11.86 9.17 -0.90
CA LEU A 143 12.71 8.87 0.25
C LEU A 143 13.91 9.81 0.23
N SER A 144 14.02 10.70 1.20
CA SER A 144 15.11 11.67 1.31
C SER A 144 15.67 11.68 2.73
N GLY A 145 16.75 10.94 2.95
CA GLY A 145 17.40 10.82 4.26
C GLY A 145 16.45 10.25 5.33
N ASN A 146 16.08 11.07 6.32
CA ASN A 146 15.19 10.68 7.40
C ASN A 146 13.72 11.09 7.15
N ARG A 147 13.39 11.50 5.94
CA ARG A 147 12.05 11.90 5.54
C ARG A 147 11.53 11.01 4.43
N MET A 148 10.30 10.60 4.54
CA MET A 148 9.52 9.92 3.51
C MET A 148 8.27 10.73 3.23
N SER A 149 8.15 11.26 2.02
CA SER A 149 6.92 11.85 1.52
C SER A 149 6.13 10.79 0.79
N MET A 150 4.86 10.68 1.10
CA MET A 150 3.93 9.75 0.45
C MET A 150 2.74 10.52 -0.09
N TRP A 151 2.33 10.24 -1.33
CA TRP A 151 1.13 10.80 -1.93
C TRP A 151 0.14 9.68 -2.19
N LEU A 152 -0.99 9.77 -1.50
CA LEU A 152 -2.09 8.84 -1.68
C LEU A 152 -2.86 9.16 -2.96
N THR A 153 -3.51 8.16 -3.51
CA THR A 153 -4.48 8.38 -4.58
C THR A 153 -5.71 9.10 -4.00
N ASN A 154 -6.18 10.11 -4.72
CA ASN A 154 -7.43 10.77 -4.38
C ASN A 154 -8.60 9.96 -4.96
N ASP A 155 -9.39 9.33 -4.09
CA ASP A 155 -10.46 8.40 -4.49
C ASP A 155 -11.52 9.06 -5.36
N ASP A 156 -11.93 10.28 -5.06
CA ASP A 156 -12.93 11.01 -5.87
C ASP A 156 -12.42 11.27 -7.28
N LYS A 157 -11.11 11.56 -7.41
CA LYS A 157 -10.49 11.82 -8.72
C LYS A 157 -10.33 10.54 -9.52
N ILE A 158 -9.88 9.47 -8.88
CA ILE A 158 -9.78 8.14 -9.53
C ILE A 158 -11.17 7.72 -10.01
N ASN A 159 -12.21 7.82 -9.19
CA ASN A 159 -13.57 7.50 -9.58
C ASN A 159 -14.02 8.33 -10.78
N GLY A 160 -13.77 9.64 -10.77
CA GLY A 160 -14.08 10.51 -11.90
C GLY A 160 -13.33 10.13 -13.18
N LEU A 161 -12.09 9.62 -13.08
CA LEU A 161 -11.34 9.11 -14.22
C LEU A 161 -11.92 7.79 -14.74
N LEU A 162 -12.30 6.88 -13.85
CA LEU A 162 -12.86 5.57 -14.19
C LEU A 162 -14.23 5.68 -14.85
N GLU A 163 -15.05 6.66 -14.46
CA GLU A 163 -16.35 6.94 -15.05
C GLU A 163 -16.29 7.55 -16.46
N ALA A 164 -15.10 8.03 -16.89
CA ALA A 164 -14.92 8.55 -18.25
C ALA A 164 -15.28 7.50 -19.31
N ARG A 165 -15.67 7.95 -20.48
CA ARG A 165 -16.03 7.06 -21.59
C ARG A 165 -15.16 7.37 -22.83
N PRO A 166 -14.28 6.46 -23.25
CA PRO A 166 -13.93 5.19 -22.61
C PRO A 166 -13.17 5.40 -21.30
N SER A 167 -13.28 4.43 -20.36
CA SER A 167 -12.45 4.42 -19.16
C SER A 167 -10.98 4.27 -19.53
N PRO A 168 -10.06 5.00 -18.85
CA PRO A 168 -8.63 4.93 -19.16
C PRO A 168 -7.96 3.61 -18.72
N ILE A 169 -8.65 2.81 -17.89
CA ILE A 169 -8.14 1.54 -17.39
C ILE A 169 -9.31 0.58 -17.11
N ALA A 170 -9.08 -0.71 -17.18
CA ALA A 170 -10.07 -1.72 -16.84
C ALA A 170 -10.32 -1.78 -15.32
N PHE A 171 -11.57 -1.78 -14.93
CA PHE A 171 -12.01 -1.90 -13.54
C PHE A 171 -13.40 -2.53 -13.45
N GLU A 172 -13.73 -3.04 -12.28
CA GLU A 172 -15.06 -3.50 -11.89
C GLU A 172 -15.52 -2.75 -10.64
N SER A 173 -16.81 -2.51 -10.52
CA SER A 173 -17.40 -1.92 -9.31
C SER A 173 -18.04 -3.02 -8.46
N VAL A 174 -17.56 -3.18 -7.23
CA VAL A 174 -18.08 -4.16 -6.27
C VAL A 174 -18.47 -3.40 -5.00
N ASP A 175 -19.73 -3.47 -4.62
CA ASP A 175 -20.28 -2.74 -3.46
C ASP A 175 -19.91 -1.24 -3.47
N ASP A 176 -20.12 -0.60 -4.62
CA ASP A 176 -19.81 0.82 -4.91
C ASP A 176 -18.31 1.18 -4.82
N ARG A 177 -17.42 0.18 -4.81
CA ARG A 177 -15.97 0.37 -4.76
C ARG A 177 -15.33 -0.04 -6.08
N PRO A 178 -14.50 0.80 -6.69
CA PRO A 178 -13.76 0.41 -7.88
C PRO A 178 -12.61 -0.53 -7.51
N ILE A 179 -12.51 -1.62 -8.25
CA ILE A 179 -11.41 -2.56 -8.19
C ILE A 179 -10.75 -2.59 -9.57
N LEU A 180 -9.48 -2.20 -9.64
CA LEU A 180 -8.73 -2.24 -10.88
C LEU A 180 -8.46 -3.69 -11.28
N THR A 181 -8.85 -4.05 -12.51
CA THR A 181 -8.73 -5.42 -13.05
C THR A 181 -7.78 -5.48 -14.25
N ALA A 182 -7.16 -4.36 -14.56
CA ALA A 182 -6.21 -4.23 -15.65
C ALA A 182 -4.97 -5.12 -15.45
N SER A 183 -4.32 -5.49 -16.56
CA SER A 183 -3.01 -6.14 -16.49
C SER A 183 -1.97 -5.24 -15.81
N THR A 184 -0.92 -5.83 -15.20
CA THR A 184 0.19 -5.04 -14.63
C THR A 184 0.76 -4.03 -15.63
N LYS A 185 0.89 -4.39 -16.89
CA LYS A 185 1.36 -3.49 -17.95
C LYS A 185 0.45 -2.27 -18.12
N ASP A 186 -0.85 -2.47 -18.19
CA ASP A 186 -1.81 -1.38 -18.36
C ASP A 186 -1.93 -0.55 -17.09
N LEU A 187 -1.82 -1.18 -15.91
CA LEU A 187 -1.76 -0.52 -14.62
C LEU A 187 -0.54 0.39 -14.52
N GLN A 188 0.65 -0.08 -14.90
CA GLN A 188 1.86 0.73 -14.95
C GLN A 188 1.72 1.92 -15.89
N ALA A 189 1.18 1.70 -17.09
CA ALA A 189 0.94 2.78 -18.05
C ALA A 189 -0.04 3.84 -17.50
N PHE A 190 -1.08 3.40 -16.81
CA PHE A 190 -2.04 4.29 -16.16
C PHE A 190 -1.38 5.10 -15.03
N VAL A 191 -0.69 4.43 -14.12
CA VAL A 191 -0.02 5.07 -12.97
C VAL A 191 1.07 6.03 -13.44
N SER A 192 1.92 5.64 -14.41
CA SER A 192 2.93 6.53 -15.02
C SER A 192 2.31 7.78 -15.62
N LYS A 193 1.21 7.63 -16.36
CA LYS A 193 0.52 8.76 -16.99
C LYS A 193 0.05 9.81 -15.98
N TYR A 194 -0.39 9.39 -14.81
CA TYR A 194 -0.95 10.27 -13.79
C TYR A 194 0.00 10.53 -12.61
N ALA A 195 1.23 10.01 -12.65
CA ALA A 195 2.22 10.16 -11.58
C ALA A 195 2.58 11.62 -11.23
N GLY A 196 2.48 12.52 -12.19
CA GLY A 196 2.74 13.96 -12.02
C GLY A 196 1.46 14.79 -11.87
N ASP A 197 0.29 14.19 -11.75
CA ASP A 197 -0.97 14.91 -11.59
C ASP A 197 -1.33 15.05 -10.10
N ASP A 198 -1.12 16.24 -9.54
CA ASP A 198 -1.39 16.54 -8.13
C ASP A 198 -2.87 16.36 -7.75
N ARG A 199 -3.77 16.23 -8.73
CA ARG A 199 -5.17 15.91 -8.46
C ARG A 199 -5.37 14.42 -8.19
N VAL A 200 -4.50 13.56 -8.73
CA VAL A 200 -4.57 12.10 -8.55
C VAL A 200 -3.74 11.68 -7.33
N PHE A 201 -2.52 12.20 -7.21
CA PHE A 201 -1.62 11.96 -6.08
C PHE A 201 -1.50 13.26 -5.26
N ALA A 202 -2.56 13.59 -4.52
CA ALA A 202 -2.73 14.93 -3.94
C ALA A 202 -2.38 15.01 -2.46
N ASP A 203 -2.76 14.03 -1.69
CA ASP A 203 -2.70 14.11 -0.23
C ASP A 203 -1.32 13.68 0.26
N GLU A 204 -0.39 14.65 0.37
CA GLU A 204 0.95 14.39 0.88
C GLU A 204 0.91 14.09 2.38
N ILE A 205 1.45 12.94 2.74
CA ILE A 205 1.78 12.56 4.11
C ILE A 205 3.29 12.57 4.24
N ILE A 206 3.79 13.23 5.28
CA ILE A 206 5.20 13.28 5.58
C ILE A 206 5.47 12.44 6.81
N LEU A 207 6.32 11.45 6.65
CA LEU A 207 6.82 10.64 7.75
C LEU A 207 8.28 10.96 8.02
N GLU A 208 8.64 11.02 9.29
CA GLU A 208 10.01 11.15 9.75
C GLU A 208 10.49 9.83 10.35
N ARG A 209 11.73 9.49 10.06
CA ARG A 209 12.37 8.30 10.63
C ARG A 209 12.60 8.53 12.11
N ARG A 210 12.11 7.62 12.95
CA ARG A 210 12.44 7.64 14.38
C ARG A 210 13.91 7.23 14.57
N PRO A 211 14.71 8.01 15.31
CA PRO A 211 16.03 7.55 15.74
C PRO A 211 15.93 6.23 16.51
N GLN A 212 16.86 5.32 16.25
CA GLN A 212 16.98 4.06 17.00
C GLN A 212 17.54 4.30 18.38
#